data_1f81f2d53419d5b30a8354d51ff7ab69
#
_entry.id   1f81f2d53419d5b30a8354d51ff7ab69
#
_cell.length_a   1.000
_cell.length_b   1.000
_cell.length_c   1.000
_cell.angle_alpha   90.00
_cell.angle_beta   90.00
_cell.angle_gamma   90.00
#
_symmetry.space_group_name_H-M   'P 1'
#
loop_
_entity.id
_entity.type
_entity.pdbx_description
1 polymer ?
#
loop_
_entity_poly.entity_id
_entity_poly.type
_entity_poly.pdbx_seq_one_letter_code
_entity_poly.pdbx_strand_id
1 'polypeptide(L)'
;TIAFDAPGGGYLTDQILTAMDFATSAMEDNSPISIQGYSPYGSSAYKQVYIYGGLDPSPLTLNKAYGMNWNAGGWLLFPFLAALNEDRFEALQNRVKKNIDTTFKSSFKKTIGLEDVLSLKYIREYARTGTGSKYLINPQIRSANK
;
A
#
# COMPACT_ATOMS: atom_id res chain seq x y z
N THR A 1 -10.68 -7.73 -10.04
CA THR A 1 -10.15 -6.43 -9.58
C THR A 1 -9.08 -6.67 -8.52
N ILE A 2 -7.98 -5.87 -8.53
CA ILE A 2 -6.85 -6.03 -7.61
C ILE A 2 -6.54 -4.68 -6.95
N ALA A 3 -6.25 -4.70 -5.65
CA ALA A 3 -5.77 -3.56 -4.89
C ALA A 3 -4.66 -3.96 -3.90
N PHE A 4 -3.96 -2.96 -3.38
CA PHE A 4 -2.85 -3.12 -2.46
C PHE A 4 -3.05 -2.27 -1.21
N ASP A 5 -2.88 -2.91 -0.04
CA ASP A 5 -2.98 -2.27 1.27
C ASP A 5 -1.59 -2.19 1.91
N ALA A 6 -1.07 -0.96 2.05
CA ALA A 6 0.23 -0.69 2.65
C ALA A 6 0.21 -0.58 4.18
N PRO A 7 -0.80 0.05 4.82
CA PRO A 7 -0.97 0.05 6.28
C PRO A 7 -1.11 -1.31 6.92
N GLY A 8 -1.96 -2.18 6.37
CA GLY A 8 -2.12 -3.58 6.77
C GLY A 8 -2.97 -3.82 8.02
N GLY A 9 -3.46 -2.81 8.70
CA GLY A 9 -4.33 -2.91 9.87
C GLY A 9 -5.56 -2.01 9.77
N GLY A 10 -6.40 -2.04 10.82
CA GLY A 10 -7.61 -1.23 10.88
C GLY A 10 -8.66 -1.62 9.85
N TYR A 11 -9.28 -0.61 9.24
CA TYR A 11 -10.42 -0.77 8.32
C TYR A 11 -10.07 -0.57 6.84
N LEU A 12 -8.81 -0.30 6.47
CA LEU A 12 -8.48 0.09 5.10
C LEU A 12 -8.80 -1.01 4.09
N THR A 13 -8.44 -2.25 4.37
CA THR A 13 -8.81 -3.40 3.51
C THR A 13 -10.32 -3.52 3.32
N ASP A 14 -11.09 -3.34 4.38
CA ASP A 14 -12.57 -3.35 4.34
C ASP A 14 -13.13 -2.24 3.43
N GLN A 15 -12.60 -1.02 3.59
CA GLN A 15 -12.98 0.13 2.77
C GLN A 15 -12.63 -0.08 1.28
N ILE A 16 -11.45 -0.65 1.01
CA ILE A 16 -11.03 -0.99 -0.36
C ILE A 16 -11.98 -2.01 -0.98
N LEU A 17 -12.28 -3.11 -0.28
CA LEU A 17 -13.21 -4.14 -0.76
C LEU A 17 -14.60 -3.60 -1.01
N THR A 18 -15.10 -2.73 -0.11
CA THR A 18 -16.40 -2.05 -0.25
C THR A 18 -16.43 -1.16 -1.50
N ALA A 19 -15.38 -0.36 -1.71
CA ALA A 19 -15.28 0.48 -2.91
C ALA A 19 -15.19 -0.33 -4.20
N MET A 20 -14.45 -1.47 -4.16
CA MET A 20 -14.36 -2.38 -5.30
C MET A 20 -15.72 -3.02 -5.63
N ASP A 21 -16.46 -3.44 -4.61
CA ASP A 21 -17.80 -4.03 -4.81
C ASP A 21 -18.77 -3.02 -5.41
N PHE A 22 -18.78 -1.81 -4.86
CA PHE A 22 -19.61 -0.71 -5.40
C PHE A 22 -19.30 -0.41 -6.87
N ALA A 23 -18.01 -0.28 -7.21
CA ALA A 23 -17.59 0.02 -8.57
C ALA A 23 -17.93 -1.12 -9.57
N THR A 24 -17.76 -2.38 -9.15
CA THR A 24 -18.05 -3.54 -10.02
C THR A 24 -19.52 -3.81 -10.14
N SER A 25 -20.33 -3.62 -9.08
CA SER A 25 -21.78 -3.71 -9.15
C SER A 25 -22.38 -2.69 -10.12
N ALA A 26 -21.89 -1.44 -10.09
CA ALA A 26 -22.34 -0.42 -11.04
C ALA A 26 -22.02 -0.75 -12.52
N MET A 27 -20.96 -1.52 -12.77
CA MET A 27 -20.64 -2.01 -14.11
C MET A 27 -21.53 -3.18 -14.52
N GLU A 28 -21.90 -4.06 -13.60
CA GLU A 28 -22.77 -5.21 -13.83
C GLU A 28 -24.21 -4.79 -14.15
N ASP A 29 -24.71 -3.72 -13.56
CA ASP A 29 -26.06 -3.17 -13.83
C ASP A 29 -26.26 -2.76 -15.32
N ASN A 30 -25.19 -2.49 -16.04
CA ASN A 30 -25.21 -2.19 -17.46
C ASN A 30 -24.99 -3.45 -18.35
N SER A 31 -24.88 -4.63 -17.75
CA SER A 31 -24.71 -5.88 -18.48
C SER A 31 -26.07 -6.43 -18.95
N PRO A 32 -26.18 -6.92 -20.20
CA PRO A 32 -27.41 -7.57 -20.69
C PRO A 32 -27.79 -8.85 -19.94
N ILE A 33 -26.91 -9.33 -19.05
CA ILE A 33 -27.11 -10.52 -18.21
C ILE A 33 -27.51 -10.13 -16.77
N SER A 34 -27.50 -8.82 -16.44
CA SER A 34 -27.88 -8.39 -15.11
C SER A 34 -29.36 -8.69 -14.87
N ILE A 35 -29.65 -9.54 -13.91
CA ILE A 35 -30.95 -9.65 -13.31
C ILE A 35 -31.18 -8.33 -12.60
N GLN A 36 -32.09 -7.48 -13.11
CA GLN A 36 -32.44 -6.21 -12.49
C GLN A 36 -32.73 -6.42 -11.01
N GLY A 37 -31.83 -5.94 -10.17
CA GLY A 37 -32.01 -5.98 -8.71
C GLY A 37 -30.68 -6.13 -7.96
N TYR A 38 -30.65 -5.56 -6.80
CA TYR A 38 -29.58 -5.70 -5.82
C TYR A 38 -29.34 -7.19 -5.54
N SER A 39 -28.14 -7.69 -5.84
CA SER A 39 -27.75 -9.04 -5.44
C SER A 39 -27.34 -9.02 -3.96
N PRO A 40 -27.98 -9.84 -3.09
CA PRO A 40 -27.57 -9.96 -1.69
C PRO A 40 -26.16 -10.54 -1.53
N TYR A 41 -25.60 -11.08 -2.60
CA TYR A 41 -24.25 -11.65 -2.64
C TYR A 41 -23.19 -10.69 -3.20
N GLY A 42 -23.58 -9.44 -3.53
CA GLY A 42 -22.72 -8.44 -4.12
C GLY A 42 -22.37 -8.71 -5.58
N SER A 43 -21.37 -8.03 -6.09
CA SER A 43 -20.87 -8.19 -7.45
C SER A 43 -20.26 -9.58 -7.67
N SER A 44 -20.45 -10.12 -8.89
CA SER A 44 -19.83 -11.37 -9.34
C SER A 44 -18.33 -11.23 -9.60
N ALA A 45 -17.83 -10.00 -9.75
CA ALA A 45 -16.43 -9.74 -9.99
C ALA A 45 -15.55 -10.14 -8.80
N TYR A 46 -14.49 -10.91 -9.06
CA TYR A 46 -13.53 -11.28 -8.03
C TYR A 46 -12.69 -10.08 -7.58
N LYS A 47 -12.68 -9.84 -6.28
CA LYS A 47 -11.95 -8.74 -5.62
C LYS A 47 -10.79 -9.30 -4.81
N GLN A 48 -9.57 -8.85 -5.11
CA GLN A 48 -8.35 -9.27 -4.40
C GLN A 48 -7.66 -8.07 -3.77
N VAL A 49 -7.42 -8.11 -2.47
CA VAL A 49 -6.56 -7.16 -1.76
C VAL A 49 -5.29 -7.86 -1.28
N TYR A 50 -4.15 -7.32 -1.67
CA TYR A 50 -2.84 -7.72 -1.17
C TYR A 50 -2.36 -6.79 -0.08
N ILE A 51 -2.20 -7.32 1.15
CA ILE A 51 -1.64 -6.59 2.30
C ILE A 51 -0.14 -6.81 2.29
N TYR A 52 0.63 -5.75 2.04
CA TYR A 52 2.08 -5.84 1.91
C TYR A 52 2.86 -5.00 2.94
N GLY A 53 2.18 -4.31 3.84
CA GLY A 53 2.76 -3.50 4.89
C GLY A 53 2.15 -3.80 6.26
N GLY A 54 2.74 -3.18 7.29
CA GLY A 54 2.33 -3.30 8.68
C GLY A 54 2.55 -1.98 9.43
N LEU A 55 2.18 -0.87 8.80
CA LEU A 55 2.31 0.47 9.42
C LEU A 55 1.27 0.69 10.51
N ASP A 56 0.11 0.07 10.37
CA ASP A 56 -0.93 0.05 11.38
C ASP A 56 -0.90 -1.29 12.14
N PRO A 57 -0.51 -1.31 13.43
CA PRO A 57 -0.45 -2.53 14.23
C PRO A 57 -1.81 -2.97 14.77
N SER A 58 -2.88 -2.23 14.50
CA SER A 58 -4.23 -2.61 14.95
C SER A 58 -4.72 -3.85 14.21
N PRO A 59 -5.63 -4.62 14.82
CA PRO A 59 -6.24 -5.79 14.17
C PRO A 59 -6.93 -5.39 12.85
N LEU A 60 -6.78 -6.24 11.82
CA LEU A 60 -7.53 -6.11 10.58
C LEU A 60 -9.02 -6.34 10.84
N THR A 61 -9.85 -5.36 10.52
CA THR A 61 -11.29 -5.43 10.72
C THR A 61 -12.02 -5.47 9.38
N LEU A 62 -12.86 -6.49 9.20
CA LEU A 62 -13.65 -6.73 7.99
C LEU A 62 -15.14 -6.79 8.33
N ASN A 63 -15.95 -5.88 7.78
CA ASN A 63 -17.41 -5.82 7.98
C ASN A 63 -18.19 -6.72 7.01
N LYS A 64 -17.52 -7.23 5.97
CA LYS A 64 -18.09 -8.13 4.94
C LYS A 64 -19.28 -7.53 4.17
N ALA A 65 -19.30 -6.21 3.98
CA ALA A 65 -20.36 -5.50 3.23
C ALA A 65 -20.05 -5.39 1.72
N TYR A 66 -19.28 -6.31 1.16
CA TYR A 66 -18.77 -6.29 -0.20
C TYR A 66 -19.00 -7.62 -0.95
N GLY A 67 -20.12 -8.26 -0.65
CA GLY A 67 -20.52 -9.52 -1.28
C GLY A 67 -19.67 -10.72 -0.86
N MET A 68 -19.67 -11.77 -1.69
CA MET A 68 -19.08 -13.06 -1.35
C MET A 68 -17.87 -13.44 -2.20
N ASN A 69 -17.58 -12.70 -3.28
CA ASN A 69 -16.51 -13.05 -4.22
C ASN A 69 -15.26 -12.19 -4.01
N TRP A 70 -14.55 -12.44 -2.91
CA TRP A 70 -13.36 -11.66 -2.55
C TRP A 70 -12.32 -12.49 -1.80
N ASN A 71 -11.09 -11.95 -1.76
CA ASN A 71 -9.99 -12.43 -0.92
C ASN A 71 -9.15 -11.24 -0.42
N ALA A 72 -8.66 -11.33 0.80
CA ALA A 72 -7.64 -10.45 1.35
C ALA A 72 -6.53 -11.31 1.97
N GLY A 73 -5.30 -11.03 1.63
CA GLY A 73 -4.18 -11.83 2.11
C GLY A 73 -2.85 -11.08 2.13
N GLY A 74 -1.97 -11.56 3.00
CA GLY A 74 -0.60 -11.04 3.09
C GLY A 74 0.21 -11.29 1.81
N TRP A 75 1.06 -10.35 1.46
CA TRP A 75 2.01 -10.46 0.35
C TRP A 75 3.41 -10.06 0.82
N LEU A 76 4.40 -10.85 0.48
CA LEU A 76 5.81 -10.59 0.78
C LEU A 76 6.64 -10.57 -0.50
N LEU A 77 7.52 -9.57 -0.59
CA LEU A 77 8.39 -9.36 -1.74
C LEU A 77 9.34 -10.55 -2.00
N PHE A 78 10.01 -11.05 -0.96
CA PHE A 78 11.02 -12.10 -1.16
C PHE A 78 10.45 -13.43 -1.65
N PRO A 79 9.35 -13.99 -1.10
CA PRO A 79 8.69 -15.15 -1.67
C PRO A 79 8.18 -14.92 -3.09
N PHE A 80 7.69 -13.72 -3.38
CA PHE A 80 7.28 -13.36 -4.74
C PHE A 80 8.46 -13.39 -5.71
N LEU A 81 9.60 -12.78 -5.36
CA LEU A 81 10.80 -12.77 -6.21
C LEU A 81 11.35 -14.20 -6.42
N ALA A 82 11.32 -15.02 -5.38
CA ALA A 82 11.78 -16.42 -5.46
C ALA A 82 10.90 -17.30 -6.36
N ALA A 83 9.64 -16.92 -6.57
CA ALA A 83 8.71 -17.63 -7.45
C ALA A 83 8.79 -17.18 -8.92
N LEU A 84 9.53 -16.11 -9.22
CA LEU A 84 9.71 -15.65 -10.60
C LEU A 84 10.71 -16.54 -11.35
N ASN A 85 10.45 -16.74 -12.64
CA ASN A 85 11.48 -17.24 -13.53
C ASN A 85 12.53 -16.14 -13.83
N GLU A 86 13.68 -16.53 -14.36
CA GLU A 86 14.82 -15.64 -14.60
C GLU A 86 14.45 -14.44 -15.48
N ASP A 87 13.74 -14.66 -16.59
CA ASP A 87 13.33 -13.60 -17.53
C ASP A 87 12.46 -12.53 -16.84
N ARG A 88 11.50 -12.95 -16.02
CA ARG A 88 10.61 -12.03 -15.28
C ARG A 88 11.35 -11.29 -14.17
N PHE A 89 12.28 -11.96 -13.51
CA PHE A 89 13.10 -11.34 -12.49
C PHE A 89 14.01 -10.27 -13.10
N GLU A 90 14.67 -10.57 -14.22
CA GLU A 90 15.50 -9.62 -14.96
C GLU A 90 14.68 -8.43 -15.49
N ALA A 91 13.51 -8.68 -16.06
CA ALA A 91 12.62 -7.64 -16.53
C ALA A 91 12.19 -6.68 -15.39
N LEU A 92 11.91 -7.23 -14.19
CA LEU A 92 11.58 -6.44 -13.01
C LEU A 92 12.77 -5.59 -12.56
N GLN A 93 13.98 -6.16 -12.50
CA GLN A 93 15.19 -5.43 -12.15
C GLN A 93 15.48 -4.29 -13.13
N ASN A 94 15.32 -4.55 -14.43
CA ASN A 94 15.54 -3.55 -15.47
C ASN A 94 14.52 -2.42 -15.38
N ARG A 95 13.27 -2.73 -15.04
CA ARG A 95 12.24 -1.71 -14.78
C ARG A 95 12.61 -0.82 -13.60
N VAL A 96 13.10 -1.40 -12.50
CA VAL A 96 13.57 -0.63 -11.33
C VAL A 96 14.76 0.26 -11.70
N LYS A 97 15.80 -0.31 -12.34
CA LYS A 97 16.97 0.44 -12.78
C LYS A 97 16.62 1.63 -13.67
N LYS A 98 15.74 1.40 -14.66
CA LYS A 98 15.31 2.45 -15.61
C LYS A 98 14.54 3.58 -14.92
N ASN A 99 13.84 3.30 -13.82
CA ASN A 99 12.95 4.26 -13.17
C ASN A 99 13.44 4.68 -11.77
N ILE A 100 14.74 4.48 -11.46
CA ILE A 100 15.30 4.77 -10.13
C ILE A 100 15.19 6.26 -9.77
N ASP A 101 15.37 7.14 -10.75
CA ASP A 101 15.32 8.59 -10.56
C ASP A 101 13.93 9.20 -10.76
N THR A 102 12.94 8.38 -11.08
CA THR A 102 11.54 8.81 -11.31
C THR A 102 10.58 8.10 -10.37
N THR A 103 10.01 6.98 -10.77
CA THR A 103 9.00 6.25 -9.99
C THR A 103 9.53 5.77 -8.63
N PHE A 104 10.78 5.37 -8.55
CA PHE A 104 11.41 4.85 -7.34
C PHE A 104 12.25 5.90 -6.59
N LYS A 105 12.25 7.14 -7.07
CA LYS A 105 12.99 8.23 -6.43
C LYS A 105 12.45 8.51 -5.03
N SER A 106 13.34 8.45 -4.04
CA SER A 106 13.00 8.89 -2.69
C SER A 106 13.03 10.41 -2.60
N SER A 107 12.01 10.99 -2.00
CA SER A 107 11.98 12.39 -1.61
C SER A 107 12.24 12.54 -0.12
N PHE A 108 12.98 13.57 0.25
CA PHE A 108 13.29 13.87 1.66
C PHE A 108 12.74 15.24 2.01
N LYS A 109 12.10 15.36 3.16
CA LYS A 109 11.58 16.64 3.68
C LYS A 109 12.72 17.61 3.98
N LYS A 110 13.82 17.10 4.56
CA LYS A 110 14.98 17.87 4.97
C LYS A 110 16.19 16.96 5.17
N THR A 111 17.39 17.51 4.96
CA THR A 111 18.64 16.89 5.44
C THR A 111 18.97 17.43 6.82
N ILE A 112 19.28 16.57 7.77
CA ILE A 112 19.63 16.90 9.16
C ILE A 112 20.97 16.29 9.56
N GLY A 113 21.62 16.89 10.54
CA GLY A 113 22.85 16.35 11.15
C GLY A 113 22.56 15.21 12.12
N LEU A 114 23.60 14.47 12.50
CA LEU A 114 23.47 13.35 13.43
C LEU A 114 22.97 13.81 14.81
N GLU A 115 23.39 14.99 15.28
CA GLU A 115 22.97 15.57 16.57
C GLU A 115 21.46 15.88 16.59
N ASP A 116 20.91 16.27 15.43
CA ASP A 116 19.49 16.61 15.30
C ASP A 116 18.58 15.38 15.43
N VAL A 117 19.08 14.18 15.11
CA VAL A 117 18.29 12.93 15.13
C VAL A 117 17.64 12.66 16.48
N LEU A 118 18.36 13.01 17.57
CA LEU A 118 17.89 12.80 18.93
C LEU A 118 17.09 13.98 19.49
N SER A 119 16.90 15.03 18.71
CA SER A 119 16.09 16.16 19.19
C SER A 119 14.60 15.78 19.20
N LEU A 120 13.91 16.19 20.25
CA LEU A 120 12.51 15.85 20.48
C LEU A 120 11.60 16.34 19.31
N LYS A 121 11.99 17.42 18.67
CA LYS A 121 11.30 17.96 17.48
C LYS A 121 11.29 16.96 16.35
N TYR A 122 12.45 16.42 15.97
CA TYR A 122 12.56 15.47 14.86
C TYR A 122 12.02 14.08 15.24
N ILE A 123 12.26 13.63 16.48
CA ILE A 123 11.71 12.37 17.00
C ILE A 123 10.18 12.35 16.84
N ARG A 124 9.50 13.41 17.23
CA ARG A 124 8.03 13.49 17.09
C ARG A 124 7.56 13.48 15.63
N GLU A 125 8.37 13.98 14.71
CA GLU A 125 8.01 14.00 13.29
C GLU A 125 8.22 12.65 12.61
N TYR A 126 9.36 11.99 12.81
CA TYR A 126 9.61 10.71 12.15
C TYR A 126 8.99 9.50 12.87
N ALA A 127 8.58 9.66 14.13
CA ALA A 127 7.79 8.64 14.83
C ALA A 127 6.32 8.58 14.35
N ARG A 128 5.86 9.57 13.57
CA ARG A 128 4.55 9.49 12.94
C ARG A 128 4.60 8.46 11.83
N THR A 129 3.77 7.44 11.95
CA THR A 129 3.58 6.44 10.90
C THR A 129 2.87 7.08 9.71
N GLY A 130 3.63 7.42 8.67
CA GLY A 130 3.07 8.05 7.48
C GLY A 130 4.10 8.10 6.35
N THR A 131 3.62 8.09 5.11
CA THR A 131 4.45 8.25 3.93
C THR A 131 4.76 9.73 3.67
N GLY A 132 5.98 10.05 3.24
CA GLY A 132 6.34 11.40 2.79
C GLY A 132 7.07 12.29 3.80
N SER A 133 7.38 11.81 5.01
CA SER A 133 8.11 12.59 6.03
C SER A 133 9.53 12.07 6.30
N LYS A 134 10.21 11.56 5.27
CA LYS A 134 11.58 11.06 5.41
C LYS A 134 12.58 12.20 5.62
N TYR A 135 13.51 12.00 6.54
CA TYR A 135 14.68 12.85 6.72
C TYR A 135 15.92 12.15 6.17
N LEU A 136 16.77 12.90 5.48
CA LEU A 136 18.11 12.43 5.12
C LEU A 136 19.06 12.79 6.25
N ILE A 137 19.72 11.82 6.83
CA ILE A 137 20.74 12.05 7.86
C ILE A 137 22.07 12.15 7.17
N ASN A 138 22.74 13.32 7.32
CA ASN A 138 24.12 13.52 6.90
C ASN A 138 25.02 13.69 8.14
N PRO A 139 25.81 12.68 8.50
CA PRO A 139 26.65 12.73 9.68
C PRO A 139 27.74 13.84 9.67
N GLN A 140 28.04 14.37 8.49
CA GLN A 140 29.05 15.41 8.31
C GLN A 140 28.50 16.83 8.58
N ILE A 141 27.18 16.98 8.61
CA ILE A 141 26.54 18.24 8.98
C ILE A 141 26.59 18.37 10.50
N ARG A 142 27.33 19.33 11.00
CA ARG A 142 27.27 19.74 12.41
C ARG A 142 26.11 20.71 12.59
N SER A 143 25.28 20.50 13.61
CA SER A 143 24.27 21.49 13.98
C SER A 143 24.99 22.79 14.35
N ALA A 144 24.54 23.90 13.76
CA ALA A 144 25.03 25.21 14.21
C ALA A 144 24.64 25.33 15.69
N ASN A 145 25.65 25.34 16.56
CA ASN A 145 25.46 25.56 17.99
C ASN A 145 24.60 26.82 18.19
N LYS A 146 23.43 26.64 18.83
CA LYS A 146 22.67 27.73 19.41
C LYS A 146 23.10 27.91 20.84
#